data_b33b19f4fadad0c5e04c6bb2ee37f332
#
_entry.id   b33b19f4fadad0c5e04c6bb2ee37f332
#
_cell.length_a   1.000
_cell.length_b   1.000
_cell.length_c   1.000
_cell.angle_alpha   90.00
_cell.angle_beta   90.00
_cell.angle_gamma   90.00
#
_symmetry.space_group_name_H-M   'P 1'
#
loop_
_entity.id
_entity.type
_entity.pdbx_description
1 polymer ?
#
loop_
_entity_poly.entity_id
_entity_poly.type
_entity_poly.pdbx_seq_one_letter_code
_entity_poly.pdbx_strand_id
1 'polypeptide(L)'
;MKKAYNTVDVKVGSFLRKWVVATYDSDIIRLDKTSNLWGIIKQSLELLPSDYHSLEDRSEYISFVLLRDSSSTKAYDVERDLVYRVNTLYRCYISEQGCYRIRRYLEKSFKAAFHIYMVGSVGNNPEMTILEGITQFLLDYNLEEFIDQKMLSRLMKDWYRYRQNNPEKHQIPILF
;
A
#
# COMPACT_ATOMS: atom_id res chain seq x y z
N MET A 1 1.43 29.16 2.10
CA MET A 1 2.56 28.57 1.37
C MET A 1 2.51 27.04 1.52
N LYS A 2 2.25 26.27 0.43
CA LYS A 2 2.36 24.80 0.47
C LYS A 2 3.82 24.45 0.65
N LYS A 3 4.19 23.72 1.72
CA LYS A 3 5.53 23.19 1.90
C LYS A 3 5.82 22.22 0.76
N ALA A 4 6.83 22.53 -0.05
CA ALA A 4 7.35 21.58 -1.02
C ALA A 4 8.02 20.42 -0.27
N TYR A 5 7.47 19.22 -0.39
CA TYR A 5 8.09 18.01 0.14
C TYR A 5 8.91 17.34 -0.97
N ASN A 6 10.08 16.82 -0.63
CA ASN A 6 10.73 15.86 -1.51
C ASN A 6 9.93 14.55 -1.45
N THR A 7 9.45 14.12 -2.59
CA THR A 7 8.65 12.89 -2.71
C THR A 7 9.34 11.92 -3.66
N VAL A 8 9.03 10.65 -3.50
CA VAL A 8 9.33 9.60 -4.45
C VAL A 8 8.04 8.94 -4.90
N ASP A 9 7.92 8.74 -6.20
CA ASP A 9 6.74 8.13 -6.82
C ASP A 9 6.97 6.62 -6.97
N VAL A 10 5.96 5.84 -6.58
CA VAL A 10 5.98 4.37 -6.61
C VAL A 10 4.83 3.88 -7.46
N LYS A 11 5.14 3.08 -8.48
CA LYS A 11 4.13 2.42 -9.31
C LYS A 11 3.52 1.24 -8.57
N VAL A 12 2.22 1.34 -8.25
CA VAL A 12 1.50 0.29 -7.49
C VAL A 12 0.29 -0.26 -8.24
N GLY A 13 -0.18 0.41 -9.29
CA GLY A 13 -1.42 0.13 -10.00
C GLY A 13 -2.61 0.86 -9.40
N SER A 14 -3.64 1.12 -10.23
CA SER A 14 -4.80 1.97 -9.91
C SER A 14 -5.57 1.50 -8.66
N PHE A 15 -5.82 0.20 -8.54
CA PHE A 15 -6.54 -0.39 -7.41
C PHE A 15 -5.84 -0.13 -6.07
N LEU A 16 -4.55 -0.49 -5.96
CA LEU A 16 -3.80 -0.28 -4.72
C LEU A 16 -3.59 1.20 -4.43
N ARG A 17 -3.40 2.02 -5.47
CA ARG A 17 -3.32 3.47 -5.31
C ARG A 17 -4.57 4.02 -4.62
N LYS A 18 -5.76 3.70 -5.13
CA LYS A 18 -7.01 4.17 -4.53
C LYS A 18 -7.18 3.69 -3.10
N TRP A 19 -6.91 2.42 -2.84
CA TRP A 19 -6.98 1.89 -1.48
C TRP A 19 -6.04 2.62 -0.51
N VAL A 20 -4.80 2.89 -0.90
CA VAL A 20 -3.83 3.60 -0.06
C VAL A 20 -4.27 5.04 0.16
N VAL A 21 -4.72 5.74 -0.90
CA VAL A 21 -5.23 7.10 -0.79
C VAL A 21 -6.42 7.17 0.18
N ALA A 22 -7.37 6.24 0.08
CA ALA A 22 -8.49 6.15 1.02
C ALA A 22 -8.04 5.84 2.47
N THR A 23 -7.00 4.99 2.63
CA THR A 23 -6.46 4.63 3.95
C THR A 23 -5.76 5.81 4.64
N TYR A 24 -5.04 6.64 3.89
CA TYR A 24 -4.25 7.76 4.42
C TYR A 24 -4.91 9.13 4.23
N ASP A 25 -6.05 9.17 3.56
CA ASP A 25 -6.77 10.41 3.20
C ASP A 25 -5.85 11.45 2.50
N SER A 26 -4.95 10.96 1.65
CA SER A 26 -3.97 11.81 0.96
C SER A 26 -3.36 11.13 -0.25
N ASP A 27 -3.11 11.91 -1.32
CA ASP A 27 -2.33 11.50 -2.49
C ASP A 27 -0.81 11.52 -2.22
N ILE A 28 -0.38 12.27 -1.20
CA ILE A 28 1.03 12.39 -0.80
C ILE A 28 1.16 11.82 0.61
N ILE A 29 1.72 10.62 0.70
CA ILE A 29 1.74 9.84 1.92
C ILE A 29 2.98 10.17 2.75
N ARG A 30 2.77 10.58 3.99
CA ARG A 30 3.82 10.73 4.99
C ARG A 30 3.78 9.54 5.94
N LEU A 31 4.76 8.66 5.83
CA LEU A 31 4.89 7.49 6.69
C LEU A 31 5.57 7.83 8.02
N ASP A 32 5.33 7.01 9.04
CA ASP A 32 6.17 7.01 10.24
C ASP A 32 7.55 6.44 9.92
N LYS A 33 8.60 7.01 10.52
CA LYS A 33 9.99 6.55 10.34
C LYS A 33 10.23 5.12 10.83
N THR A 34 9.41 4.65 11.74
CA THR A 34 9.47 3.30 12.31
C THR A 34 8.67 2.29 11.52
N SER A 35 7.86 2.72 10.54
CA SER A 35 7.02 1.83 9.76
C SER A 35 7.84 0.90 8.87
N ASN A 36 7.38 -0.36 8.76
CA ASN A 36 8.00 -1.35 7.87
C ASN A 36 7.99 -0.88 6.41
N LEU A 37 6.91 -0.21 5.98
CA LEU A 37 6.81 0.32 4.62
C LEU A 37 7.89 1.37 4.35
N TRP A 38 8.15 2.28 5.31
CA TRP A 38 9.25 3.23 5.18
C TRP A 38 10.60 2.53 5.06
N GLY A 39 10.83 1.48 5.84
CA GLY A 39 12.03 0.65 5.76
C GLY A 39 12.24 0.06 4.35
N ILE A 40 11.19 -0.48 3.73
CA ILE A 40 11.23 -1.02 2.37
C ILE A 40 11.51 0.08 1.34
N ILE A 41 10.84 1.24 1.45
CA ILE A 41 11.07 2.39 0.56
C ILE A 41 12.52 2.84 0.64
N LYS A 42 13.07 3.03 1.85
CA LYS A 42 14.48 3.43 2.04
C LYS A 42 15.47 2.48 1.37
N GLN A 43 15.23 1.18 1.46
CA GLN A 43 16.09 0.17 0.84
C GLN A 43 15.94 0.08 -0.68
N SER A 44 14.91 0.70 -1.24
CA SER A 44 14.58 0.69 -2.66
C SER A 44 14.88 2.03 -3.35
N LEU A 45 15.45 2.99 -2.62
CA LEU A 45 15.81 4.30 -3.18
C LEU A 45 17.07 4.18 -4.04
N GLU A 46 16.99 4.69 -5.25
CA GLU A 46 18.07 4.81 -6.21
C GLU A 46 18.22 6.27 -6.64
N LEU A 47 19.41 6.66 -7.11
CA LEU A 47 19.61 7.99 -7.67
C LEU A 47 18.95 8.07 -9.05
N LEU A 48 18.36 9.21 -9.34
CA LEU A 48 17.66 9.44 -10.60
C LEU A 48 18.67 9.41 -11.76
N PRO A 49 18.48 8.55 -12.77
CA PRO A 49 19.32 8.55 -13.97
C PRO A 49 19.27 9.91 -14.67
N SER A 50 20.34 10.25 -15.41
CA SER A 50 20.42 11.52 -16.13
C SER A 50 19.38 11.67 -17.25
N ASP A 51 18.90 10.56 -17.77
CA ASP A 51 17.90 10.45 -18.86
C ASP A 51 16.48 10.23 -18.37
N TYR A 52 16.25 10.34 -17.05
CA TYR A 52 14.92 10.15 -16.48
C TYR A 52 13.92 11.21 -16.96
N HIS A 53 12.86 10.75 -17.59
CA HIS A 53 11.74 11.59 -18.01
C HIS A 53 10.67 11.62 -16.92
N SER A 54 10.07 12.79 -16.70
CA SER A 54 8.96 12.94 -15.74
C SER A 54 7.76 12.10 -16.18
N LEU A 55 7.12 11.45 -15.22
CA LEU A 55 5.91 10.65 -15.45
C LEU A 55 4.77 11.56 -15.94
N GLU A 56 4.23 11.28 -17.11
CA GLU A 56 3.07 11.99 -17.67
C GLU A 56 1.77 11.50 -17.01
N ASP A 57 1.62 10.19 -16.82
CA ASP A 57 0.46 9.58 -16.17
C ASP A 57 0.78 9.11 -14.75
N ARG A 58 0.08 9.68 -13.77
CA ARG A 58 0.22 9.36 -12.34
C ARG A 58 -0.92 8.50 -11.79
N SER A 59 -1.83 8.04 -12.64
CA SER A 59 -3.02 7.29 -12.20
C SER A 59 -2.68 5.98 -11.46
N GLU A 60 -1.50 5.41 -11.71
CA GLU A 60 -1.02 4.19 -11.05
C GLU A 60 0.05 4.42 -9.97
N TYR A 61 0.38 5.70 -9.67
CA TYR A 61 1.49 6.03 -8.78
C TYR A 61 1.01 6.63 -7.45
N ILE A 62 1.75 6.33 -6.39
CA ILE A 62 1.61 6.95 -5.08
C ILE A 62 2.89 7.73 -4.79
N SER A 63 2.75 8.94 -4.26
CA SER A 63 3.88 9.77 -3.83
C SER A 63 4.11 9.60 -2.33
N PHE A 64 5.32 9.18 -1.95
CA PHE A 64 5.74 9.11 -0.55
C PHE A 64 6.69 10.24 -0.22
N VAL A 65 6.47 10.89 0.92
CA VAL A 65 7.37 11.94 1.42
C VAL A 65 8.68 11.31 1.88
N LEU A 66 9.79 11.77 1.31
CA LEU A 66 11.12 11.41 1.79
C LEU A 66 11.39 12.13 3.11
N LEU A 67 11.46 11.36 4.19
CA LEU A 67 11.70 11.88 5.51
C LEU A 67 13.20 12.22 5.66
N ARG A 68 13.49 13.42 6.16
CA ARG A 68 14.86 13.80 6.53
C ARG A 68 15.35 12.89 7.65
N ASP A 69 16.24 12.01 7.30
CA ASP A 69 17.04 11.26 8.26
C ASP A 69 18.49 11.43 7.85
N SER A 70 19.17 12.36 8.53
CA SER A 70 20.49 12.85 8.15
C SER A 70 21.57 11.76 8.17
N SER A 71 21.29 10.61 8.76
CA SER A 71 22.33 9.60 9.01
C SER A 71 22.13 8.26 8.30
N SER A 72 20.93 7.93 7.82
CA SER A 72 20.67 6.53 7.44
C SER A 72 20.00 6.29 6.08
N THR A 73 19.51 7.31 5.38
CA THR A 73 18.91 7.11 4.07
C THR A 73 20.01 7.04 3.01
N LYS A 74 20.11 5.91 2.34
CA LYS A 74 21.07 5.64 1.27
C LYS A 74 20.33 5.44 -0.03
N ALA A 75 20.88 5.91 -1.14
CA ALA A 75 20.43 5.56 -2.48
C ALA A 75 21.58 4.86 -3.22
N TYR A 76 21.24 3.88 -4.05
CA TYR A 76 22.19 3.19 -4.88
C TYR A 76 22.27 3.86 -6.26
N ASP A 77 23.47 4.17 -6.69
CA ASP A 77 23.74 4.67 -8.04
C ASP A 77 24.14 3.48 -8.92
N VAL A 78 23.22 3.08 -9.80
CA VAL A 78 23.39 1.93 -10.69
C VAL A 78 24.53 2.18 -11.70
N GLU A 79 24.69 3.42 -12.17
CA GLU A 79 25.72 3.77 -13.17
C GLU A 79 27.14 3.71 -12.61
N ARG A 80 27.28 4.04 -11.32
CA ARG A 80 28.59 4.12 -10.63
C ARG A 80 28.86 2.99 -9.66
N ASP A 81 27.89 2.09 -9.50
CA ASP A 81 27.94 1.00 -8.50
C ASP A 81 28.29 1.49 -7.07
N LEU A 82 27.75 2.63 -6.69
CA LEU A 82 28.06 3.29 -5.43
C LEU A 82 26.80 3.55 -4.62
N VAL A 83 26.95 3.47 -3.29
CA VAL A 83 25.89 3.82 -2.34
C VAL A 83 26.14 5.22 -1.79
N TYR A 84 25.20 6.11 -2.05
CA TYR A 84 25.25 7.48 -1.53
C TYR A 84 24.33 7.67 -0.34
N ARG A 85 24.72 8.53 0.59
CA ARG A 85 23.76 9.06 1.58
C ARG A 85 22.83 10.03 0.87
N VAL A 86 21.54 9.76 0.94
CA VAL A 86 20.54 10.66 0.36
C VAL A 86 20.50 11.93 1.19
N ASN A 87 21.12 12.95 0.64
CA ASN A 87 20.86 14.30 1.09
C ASN A 87 19.61 14.82 0.36
N THR A 88 18.84 15.71 0.97
CA THR A 88 17.61 16.31 0.41
C THR A 88 17.82 17.03 -0.94
N LEU A 89 19.03 17.17 -1.38
CA LEU A 89 19.42 17.79 -2.66
C LEU A 89 19.40 16.81 -3.84
N TYR A 90 19.43 15.49 -3.61
CA TYR A 90 19.44 14.50 -4.68
C TYR A 90 18.02 14.05 -5.02
N ARG A 91 17.74 13.98 -6.30
CA ARG A 91 16.53 13.36 -6.81
C ARG A 91 16.69 11.86 -6.69
N CYS A 92 15.75 11.22 -6.01
CA CYS A 92 15.68 9.77 -5.90
C CYS A 92 14.47 9.27 -6.66
N TYR A 93 14.57 8.02 -7.13
CA TYR A 93 13.46 7.29 -7.69
C TYR A 93 13.41 5.88 -7.10
N ILE A 94 12.35 5.15 -7.40
CA ILE A 94 12.22 3.74 -7.08
C ILE A 94 12.25 2.96 -8.38
N SER A 95 13.20 2.04 -8.50
CA SER A 95 13.30 1.13 -9.66
C SER A 95 12.07 0.22 -9.75
N GLU A 96 11.89 -0.41 -10.90
CA GLU A 96 10.79 -1.36 -11.12
C GLU A 96 10.79 -2.49 -10.08
N GLN A 97 11.97 -3.00 -9.73
CA GLN A 97 12.12 -4.01 -8.67
C GLN A 97 11.74 -3.47 -7.29
N GLY A 98 12.09 -2.23 -6.99
CA GLY A 98 11.67 -1.54 -5.77
C GLY A 98 10.16 -1.35 -5.72
N CYS A 99 9.55 -0.89 -6.81
CA CYS A 99 8.10 -0.78 -6.96
C CYS A 99 7.40 -2.14 -6.74
N TYR A 100 7.95 -3.23 -7.29
CA TYR A 100 7.43 -4.58 -7.07
C TYR A 100 7.43 -4.97 -5.60
N ARG A 101 8.53 -4.72 -4.85
CA ARG A 101 8.62 -5.03 -3.41
C ARG A 101 7.58 -4.25 -2.60
N ILE A 102 7.46 -2.95 -2.88
CA ILE A 102 6.49 -2.07 -2.21
C ILE A 102 5.07 -2.52 -2.53
N ARG A 103 4.76 -2.79 -3.80
CA ARG A 103 3.45 -3.31 -4.21
C ARG A 103 3.09 -4.60 -3.49
N ARG A 104 4.02 -5.56 -3.39
CA ARG A 104 3.80 -6.83 -2.67
C ARG A 104 3.52 -6.61 -1.18
N TYR A 105 4.18 -5.64 -0.56
CA TYR A 105 3.88 -5.25 0.82
C TYR A 105 2.46 -4.68 0.94
N LEU A 106 2.09 -3.75 0.07
CA LEU A 106 0.76 -3.13 0.05
C LEU A 106 -0.34 -4.15 -0.23
N GLU A 107 -0.14 -5.11 -1.14
CA GLU A 107 -1.06 -6.23 -1.37
C GLU A 107 -1.31 -7.07 -0.10
N LYS A 108 -0.24 -7.34 0.67
CA LYS A 108 -0.37 -8.05 1.94
C LYS A 108 -1.11 -7.21 2.99
N SER A 109 -0.81 -5.91 3.05
CA SER A 109 -1.49 -4.98 3.95
C SER A 109 -2.97 -4.83 3.62
N PHE A 110 -3.33 -4.73 2.33
CA PHE A 110 -4.70 -4.74 1.86
C PHE A 110 -5.45 -6.00 2.31
N LYS A 111 -4.86 -7.18 2.11
CA LYS A 111 -5.46 -8.44 2.55
C LYS A 111 -5.66 -8.50 4.05
N ALA A 112 -4.68 -8.03 4.83
CA ALA A 112 -4.81 -7.99 6.29
C ALA A 112 -5.95 -7.05 6.72
N ALA A 113 -6.04 -5.86 6.14
CA ALA A 113 -7.13 -4.92 6.39
C ALA A 113 -8.50 -5.52 6.01
N PHE A 114 -8.59 -6.16 4.86
CA PHE A 114 -9.78 -6.86 4.41
C PHE A 114 -10.21 -7.97 5.39
N HIS A 115 -9.28 -8.82 5.83
CA HIS A 115 -9.60 -9.88 6.78
C HIS A 115 -10.06 -9.34 8.14
N ILE A 116 -9.39 -8.30 8.66
CA ILE A 116 -9.79 -7.64 9.91
C ILE A 116 -11.21 -7.05 9.78
N TYR A 117 -11.49 -6.37 8.67
CA TYR A 117 -12.80 -5.81 8.39
C TYR A 117 -13.88 -6.90 8.35
N MET A 118 -13.63 -7.99 7.61
CA MET A 118 -14.59 -9.09 7.48
C MET A 118 -14.84 -9.82 8.82
N VAL A 119 -13.82 -9.96 9.67
CA VAL A 119 -14.00 -10.50 11.03
C VAL A 119 -14.88 -9.57 11.85
N GLY A 120 -14.63 -8.26 11.78
CA GLY A 120 -15.40 -7.27 12.54
C GLY A 120 -16.85 -7.10 12.05
N SER A 121 -17.08 -7.15 10.73
CA SER A 121 -18.40 -6.94 10.13
C SER A 121 -19.23 -8.21 10.06
N VAL A 122 -18.79 -9.19 9.25
CA VAL A 122 -19.55 -10.43 9.02
C VAL A 122 -19.47 -11.38 10.22
N GLY A 123 -18.33 -11.40 10.93
CA GLY A 123 -18.15 -12.25 12.10
C GLY A 123 -19.04 -11.83 13.30
N ASN A 124 -19.31 -10.55 13.44
CA ASN A 124 -20.09 -9.98 14.55
C ASN A 124 -21.56 -9.67 14.19
N ASN A 125 -21.93 -9.76 12.92
CA ASN A 125 -23.30 -9.52 12.47
C ASN A 125 -23.82 -10.74 11.68
N PRO A 126 -24.61 -11.62 12.33
CA PRO A 126 -25.15 -12.82 11.68
C PRO A 126 -26.11 -12.55 10.50
N GLU A 127 -26.66 -11.34 10.43
CA GLU A 127 -27.56 -10.94 9.34
C GLU A 127 -26.81 -10.48 8.09
N MET A 128 -25.54 -10.11 8.23
CA MET A 128 -24.72 -9.65 7.11
C MET A 128 -24.16 -10.83 6.32
N THR A 129 -24.48 -10.88 5.04
CA THR A 129 -23.90 -11.88 4.14
C THR A 129 -22.43 -11.56 3.83
N ILE A 130 -21.66 -12.58 3.42
CA ILE A 130 -20.26 -12.40 3.00
C ILE A 130 -20.17 -11.43 1.82
N LEU A 131 -21.11 -11.49 0.89
CA LEU A 131 -21.13 -10.63 -0.29
C LEU A 131 -21.38 -9.16 0.10
N GLU A 132 -22.33 -8.91 1.00
CA GLU A 132 -22.59 -7.57 1.54
C GLU A 132 -21.37 -7.03 2.27
N GLY A 133 -20.72 -7.83 3.12
CA GLY A 133 -19.51 -7.41 3.83
C GLY A 133 -18.36 -7.05 2.88
N ILE A 134 -18.15 -7.83 1.81
CA ILE A 134 -17.15 -7.53 0.78
C ILE A 134 -17.49 -6.24 0.04
N THR A 135 -18.75 -6.08 -0.38
CA THR A 135 -19.21 -4.88 -1.09
C THR A 135 -19.05 -3.64 -0.23
N GLN A 136 -19.47 -3.71 1.04
CA GLN A 136 -19.36 -2.60 1.97
C GLN A 136 -17.88 -2.22 2.21
N PHE A 137 -16.99 -3.21 2.38
CA PHE A 137 -15.55 -2.96 2.48
C PHE A 137 -15.01 -2.18 1.27
N LEU A 138 -15.40 -2.58 0.06
CA LEU A 138 -14.94 -1.88 -1.15
C LEU A 138 -15.48 -0.45 -1.23
N LEU A 139 -16.74 -0.22 -0.82
CA LEU A 139 -17.34 1.11 -0.75
C LEU A 139 -16.66 2.00 0.30
N ASP A 140 -16.39 1.48 1.50
CA ASP A 140 -15.75 2.21 2.59
C ASP A 140 -14.32 2.71 2.23
N TYR A 141 -13.66 2.03 1.28
CA TYR A 141 -12.35 2.44 0.76
C TYR A 141 -12.40 3.11 -0.62
N ASN A 142 -13.57 3.57 -1.07
CA ASN A 142 -13.79 4.23 -2.37
C ASN A 142 -13.30 3.40 -3.56
N LEU A 143 -13.55 2.08 -3.52
CA LEU A 143 -13.13 1.10 -4.53
C LEU A 143 -14.30 0.60 -5.40
N GLU A 144 -15.42 1.33 -5.43
CA GLU A 144 -16.64 0.96 -6.15
C GLU A 144 -16.41 0.71 -7.64
N GLU A 145 -15.53 1.45 -8.29
CA GLU A 145 -15.22 1.27 -9.72
C GLU A 145 -14.56 -0.07 -10.05
N PHE A 146 -14.01 -0.77 -9.03
CA PHE A 146 -13.40 -2.10 -9.17
C PHE A 146 -14.35 -3.23 -8.81
N ILE A 147 -15.59 -2.92 -8.44
CA ILE A 147 -16.60 -3.94 -8.10
C ILE A 147 -17.06 -4.61 -9.38
N ASP A 148 -16.47 -5.76 -9.67
CA ASP A 148 -16.91 -6.67 -10.71
C ASP A 148 -17.02 -8.09 -10.16
N GLN A 149 -17.63 -8.98 -10.94
CA GLN A 149 -17.82 -10.37 -10.54
C GLN A 149 -16.50 -11.10 -10.27
N LYS A 150 -15.44 -10.74 -10.98
CA LYS A 150 -14.09 -11.32 -10.81
C LYS A 150 -13.47 -10.90 -9.49
N MET A 151 -13.56 -9.62 -9.14
CA MET A 151 -13.07 -9.08 -7.86
C MET A 151 -13.82 -9.69 -6.68
N LEU A 152 -15.16 -9.69 -6.73
CA LEU A 152 -16.00 -10.27 -5.69
C LEU A 152 -15.68 -11.76 -5.49
N SER A 153 -15.57 -12.54 -6.57
CA SER A 153 -15.21 -13.96 -6.50
C SER A 153 -13.80 -14.18 -5.92
N ARG A 154 -12.84 -13.30 -6.25
CA ARG A 154 -11.48 -13.36 -5.71
C ARG A 154 -11.44 -13.10 -4.21
N LEU A 155 -12.11 -12.04 -3.75
CA LEU A 155 -12.15 -11.68 -2.33
C LEU A 155 -12.93 -12.72 -1.52
N MET A 156 -14.03 -13.26 -2.07
CA MET A 156 -14.80 -14.34 -1.45
C MET A 156 -13.93 -15.59 -1.26
N LYS A 157 -13.17 -16.02 -2.28
CA LYS A 157 -12.22 -17.13 -2.16
C LYS A 157 -11.12 -16.88 -1.15
N ASP A 158 -10.58 -15.64 -1.10
CA ASP A 158 -9.55 -15.24 -0.14
C ASP A 158 -10.11 -15.30 1.29
N TRP A 159 -11.33 -14.83 1.52
CA TRP A 159 -12.02 -14.91 2.81
C TRP A 159 -12.26 -16.36 3.26
N TYR A 160 -12.74 -17.25 2.39
CA TYR A 160 -12.93 -18.65 2.75
C TYR A 160 -11.62 -19.34 3.14
N ARG A 161 -10.53 -19.08 2.41
CA ARG A 161 -9.20 -19.61 2.75
C ARG A 161 -8.72 -19.07 4.10
N TYR A 162 -8.93 -17.78 4.37
CA TYR A 162 -8.57 -17.18 5.64
C TYR A 162 -9.32 -17.85 6.79
N ARG A 163 -10.63 -18.06 6.67
CA ARG A 163 -11.44 -18.75 7.68
C ARG A 163 -10.97 -20.17 7.94
N GLN A 164 -10.69 -20.94 6.89
CA GLN A 164 -10.16 -22.29 7.03
C GLN A 164 -8.86 -22.36 7.79
N ASN A 165 -7.96 -21.40 7.57
CA ASN A 165 -6.65 -21.33 8.23
C ASN A 165 -6.68 -20.69 9.64
N ASN A 166 -7.80 -20.09 10.06
CA ASN A 166 -7.96 -19.40 11.34
C ASN A 166 -9.30 -19.74 12.00
N PRO A 167 -9.60 -21.03 12.29
CA PRO A 167 -10.92 -21.43 12.79
C PRO A 167 -11.28 -20.80 14.14
N GLU A 168 -10.30 -20.56 15.00
CA GLU A 168 -10.52 -20.00 16.35
C GLU A 168 -10.95 -18.53 16.35
N LYS A 169 -10.58 -17.77 15.32
CA LYS A 169 -10.92 -16.35 15.20
C LYS A 169 -12.36 -16.07 14.78
N HIS A 170 -13.13 -17.11 14.49
CA HIS A 170 -14.51 -17.02 14.01
C HIS A 170 -15.51 -17.68 14.96
N GLN A 171 -15.04 -18.23 16.07
CA GLN A 171 -15.93 -18.62 17.14
C GLN A 171 -16.33 -17.34 17.88
N ILE A 172 -17.55 -16.86 17.63
CA ILE A 172 -18.18 -15.88 18.50
C ILE A 172 -18.22 -16.56 19.88
N PRO A 173 -17.66 -15.96 20.94
CA PRO A 173 -17.95 -16.45 22.28
C PRO A 173 -19.46 -16.34 22.43
N ILE A 174 -20.14 -17.47 22.48
CA ILE A 174 -21.54 -17.51 22.91
C ILE A 174 -21.48 -17.13 24.38
N LEU A 175 -21.66 -15.84 24.66
CA LEU A 175 -21.89 -15.32 26.01
C LEU A 175 -23.31 -15.80 26.38
N PHE A 176 -23.36 -16.90 27.13
CA PHE A 176 -24.58 -17.28 27.87
C PHE A 176 -24.80 -16.32 29.02
#